data_930332c58b77f870dff70f7af202c397
#
_entry.id   930332c58b77f870dff70f7af202c397
#
_cell.length_a   1.000
_cell.length_b   1.000
_cell.length_c   1.000
_cell.angle_alpha   90.00
_cell.angle_beta   90.00
_cell.angle_gamma   90.00
#
_symmetry.space_group_name_H-M   'P 1'
#
loop_
_entity.id
_entity.type
_entity.pdbx_description
1 polymer ?
#
loop_
_entity_poly.entity_id
_entity_poly.type
_entity_poly.pdbx_seq_one_letter_code
_entity_poly.pdbx_strand_id
1 'polypeptide(L)'
;MVHSYRYHHKLKKCDRQHAEEEEVLLSALMCSVSSGCFKWTRPKQLFSLIILSLLSCCLILSPPMFSSPSTSSLLYSFAVESGAVATNNVNTKAYSCSSVSNGTICCDRSSMRSDVCVMKGDVRAHSASSSIFLFTSRYNSSAMKRVSSLVDKDEGFQHEKIKPYTRKWETTLMGSIDELSLIAKTQNFRIKHHCDVMHDVPAVFFSTGGYTGNLYHEFNDGILPLYITSQHFKKKVVFVILDYHRWWIMKYGNILSLLSDYPAIDFNGDKKTHCFPEAIVGLRIHDELTVDPSLMQDKKSIVDFRNFLDRAYWPRVKSMIEEEERGAQNKLFRQKAQSSIKNLKQVHDATLKKPKLVILSRNGSRAITNENLLVKMAEEIGFRVEVIRPRPRTELARIYRALNSSEVMIGVHGAAMTHFLFMRPGSVFIQVIPLGTEWAADAYYGEPARKLGLKYIGYQILPRESSLYDKYDKNDPVLRDPRSVSNKGWQYTKSIYLANQNVRLNLRRFQRRLLRAYRYSIAKLNS
;
A
#
# COMPACT_ATOMS: atom_id res chain seq x y z
N MET A 1 -14.10 27.31 -25.44
CA MET A 1 -13.79 27.78 -24.07
C MET A 1 -14.91 27.53 -23.03
N VAL A 2 -16.17 27.40 -23.41
CA VAL A 2 -17.30 27.22 -22.47
C VAL A 2 -17.43 25.79 -21.92
N HIS A 3 -16.93 24.78 -22.64
CA HIS A 3 -16.96 23.37 -22.16
C HIS A 3 -15.95 23.03 -21.07
N SER A 4 -14.85 23.76 -20.95
CA SER A 4 -13.81 23.55 -19.94
C SER A 4 -14.26 24.03 -18.54
N TYR A 5 -15.06 25.08 -18.47
CA TYR A 5 -15.51 25.67 -17.20
C TYR A 5 -16.55 24.80 -16.45
N ARG A 6 -17.41 24.06 -17.16
CA ARG A 6 -18.41 23.17 -16.55
C ARG A 6 -17.79 21.91 -15.96
N TYR A 7 -16.65 21.45 -16.49
CA TYR A 7 -15.97 20.24 -16.00
C TYR A 7 -15.24 20.51 -14.68
N HIS A 8 -14.63 21.68 -14.53
CA HIS A 8 -13.97 22.07 -13.27
C HIS A 8 -14.94 22.28 -12.11
N HIS A 9 -16.17 22.71 -12.38
CA HIS A 9 -17.17 22.90 -11.32
C HIS A 9 -17.77 21.57 -10.84
N LYS A 10 -17.91 20.56 -11.72
CA LYS A 10 -18.35 19.21 -11.34
C LYS A 10 -17.30 18.45 -10.51
N LEU A 11 -16.01 18.58 -10.84
CA LEU A 11 -14.95 17.95 -10.07
C LEU A 11 -14.81 18.52 -8.64
N LYS A 12 -14.96 19.85 -8.49
CA LYS A 12 -14.97 20.47 -7.14
C LYS A 12 -16.18 20.04 -6.29
N LYS A 13 -17.31 19.75 -6.93
CA LYS A 13 -18.52 19.30 -6.23
C LYS A 13 -18.44 17.83 -5.81
N CYS A 14 -17.77 16.98 -6.60
CA CYS A 14 -17.54 15.57 -6.28
C CYS A 14 -16.56 15.39 -5.11
N ASP A 15 -15.45 16.15 -5.11
CA ASP A 15 -14.47 16.11 -4.02
C ASP A 15 -15.04 16.66 -2.69
N ARG A 16 -16.04 17.57 -2.76
CA ARG A 16 -16.73 18.08 -1.58
C ARG A 16 -17.80 17.13 -1.06
N GLN A 17 -18.51 16.44 -1.94
CA GLN A 17 -19.51 15.44 -1.53
C GLN A 17 -18.89 14.22 -0.82
N HIS A 18 -17.73 13.72 -1.28
CA HIS A 18 -17.04 12.62 -0.58
C HIS A 18 -16.51 13.03 0.81
N ALA A 19 -16.11 14.28 1.00
CA ALA A 19 -15.70 14.77 2.31
C ALA A 19 -16.91 15.00 3.25
N GLU A 20 -18.03 15.44 2.70
CA GLU A 20 -19.29 15.67 3.45
C GLU A 20 -20.04 14.36 3.73
N GLU A 21 -19.97 13.36 2.84
CA GLU A 21 -20.55 12.03 3.07
C GLU A 21 -19.82 11.25 4.16
N GLU A 22 -18.50 11.38 4.30
CA GLU A 22 -17.75 10.80 5.44
C GLU A 22 -18.12 11.48 6.77
N GLU A 23 -18.40 12.77 6.79
CA GLU A 23 -18.84 13.50 7.99
C GLU A 23 -20.31 13.18 8.36
N VAL A 24 -21.18 13.01 7.39
CA VAL A 24 -22.61 12.68 7.60
C VAL A 24 -22.79 11.23 8.06
N LEU A 25 -21.99 10.27 7.56
CA LEU A 25 -22.01 8.89 8.08
C LEU A 25 -21.51 8.81 9.53
N LEU A 26 -20.54 9.61 9.91
CA LEU A 26 -20.04 9.70 11.29
C LEU A 26 -21.07 10.34 12.23
N SER A 27 -21.84 11.33 11.77
CA SER A 27 -22.89 11.97 12.57
C SER A 27 -24.15 11.11 12.72
N ALA A 28 -24.53 10.33 11.69
CA ALA A 28 -25.66 9.42 11.74
C ALA A 28 -25.44 8.22 12.68
N LEU A 29 -24.18 7.72 12.79
CA LEU A 29 -23.82 6.67 13.75
C LEU A 29 -23.77 7.16 15.20
N MET A 30 -23.56 8.44 15.43
CA MET A 30 -23.56 9.02 16.80
C MET A 30 -24.98 9.35 17.31
N CYS A 31 -25.96 9.58 16.42
CA CYS A 31 -27.34 9.87 16.82
C CYS A 31 -28.19 8.63 17.18
N SER A 32 -27.79 7.42 16.82
CA SER A 32 -28.53 6.19 17.10
C SER A 32 -28.32 5.60 18.51
N VAL A 33 -27.42 6.18 19.31
CA VAL A 33 -27.07 5.67 20.66
C VAL A 33 -27.69 6.49 21.82
N SER A 34 -28.40 7.59 21.53
CA SER A 34 -28.88 8.51 22.59
C SER A 34 -30.40 8.56 22.82
N SER A 35 -31.16 7.59 22.38
CA SER A 35 -32.61 7.57 22.66
C SER A 35 -33.07 6.27 23.28
N GLY A 36 -32.82 6.11 24.58
CA GLY A 36 -33.31 5.02 25.41
C GLY A 36 -33.49 5.47 26.84
N CYS A 37 -34.50 6.32 27.07
CA CYS A 37 -34.88 6.72 28.41
C CYS A 37 -35.69 5.60 29.07
N PHE A 38 -35.06 4.80 29.94
CA PHE A 38 -35.76 3.84 30.81
C PHE A 38 -35.62 4.27 32.26
N LYS A 39 -36.75 4.56 32.90
CA LYS A 39 -36.87 4.84 34.34
C LYS A 39 -36.57 3.57 35.14
N TRP A 40 -35.60 3.63 36.02
CA TRP A 40 -35.21 2.53 36.89
C TRP A 40 -35.67 2.79 38.34
N THR A 41 -36.50 1.89 38.85
CA THR A 41 -36.78 1.75 40.28
C THR A 41 -35.90 0.61 40.84
N ARG A 42 -35.23 0.89 41.98
CA ARG A 42 -34.24 -0.01 42.62
C ARG A 42 -34.92 -1.27 43.22
N PRO A 43 -34.15 -2.41 43.23
CA PRO A 43 -33.76 -2.98 44.51
C PRO A 43 -32.27 -3.47 44.54
N LYS A 44 -31.54 -3.03 45.52
CA LYS A 44 -30.11 -3.27 45.74
C LYS A 44 -29.74 -4.64 46.35
N GLN A 45 -30.66 -5.56 46.57
CA GLN A 45 -30.39 -6.81 47.29
C GLN A 45 -30.29 -8.09 46.46
N LEU A 46 -30.78 -8.13 45.22
CA LEU A 46 -30.69 -9.35 44.39
C LEU A 46 -29.33 -9.44 43.62
N PHE A 47 -28.70 -8.33 43.35
CA PHE A 47 -27.46 -8.31 42.58
C PHE A 47 -26.23 -8.86 43.34
N SER A 48 -26.24 -8.70 44.68
CA SER A 48 -25.15 -9.18 45.53
C SER A 48 -25.12 -10.71 45.64
N LEU A 49 -26.25 -11.38 45.59
CA LEU A 49 -26.33 -12.85 45.69
C LEU A 49 -25.93 -13.54 44.37
N ILE A 50 -26.21 -12.93 43.23
CA ILE A 50 -25.82 -13.48 41.92
C ILE A 50 -24.31 -13.38 41.72
N ILE A 51 -23.67 -12.28 42.15
CA ILE A 51 -22.22 -12.12 42.06
C ILE A 51 -21.48 -13.08 42.99
N LEU A 52 -21.98 -13.31 44.19
CA LEU A 52 -21.41 -14.30 45.13
C LEU A 52 -21.54 -15.75 44.64
N SER A 53 -22.67 -16.08 43.97
CA SER A 53 -22.89 -17.40 43.37
C SER A 53 -21.95 -17.66 42.16
N LEU A 54 -21.70 -16.66 41.31
CA LEU A 54 -20.78 -16.78 40.16
C LEU A 54 -19.33 -16.87 40.61
N LEU A 55 -18.92 -16.15 41.67
CA LEU A 55 -17.58 -16.24 42.25
C LEU A 55 -17.32 -17.59 42.91
N SER A 56 -18.33 -18.19 43.58
CA SER A 56 -18.23 -19.53 44.19
C SER A 56 -18.12 -20.64 43.13
N CYS A 57 -18.81 -20.53 41.97
CA CYS A 57 -18.65 -21.51 40.89
C CYS A 57 -17.27 -21.47 40.20
N CYS A 58 -16.64 -20.29 40.09
CA CYS A 58 -15.31 -20.17 39.54
C CYS A 58 -14.21 -20.74 40.42
N LEU A 59 -14.41 -20.80 41.74
CA LEU A 59 -13.42 -21.37 42.69
C LEU A 59 -13.46 -22.89 42.80
N ILE A 60 -14.57 -23.53 42.38
CA ILE A 60 -14.73 -25.02 42.51
C ILE A 60 -14.27 -25.76 41.24
N LEU A 61 -14.11 -25.07 40.09
CA LEU A 61 -13.80 -25.67 38.79
C LEU A 61 -12.39 -25.39 38.26
N SER A 62 -11.47 -24.83 39.06
CA SER A 62 -10.09 -24.60 38.63
C SER A 62 -9.14 -25.69 39.17
N PRO A 63 -8.53 -26.54 38.31
CA PRO A 63 -7.38 -27.35 38.72
C PRO A 63 -6.16 -26.43 38.94
N PRO A 64 -5.21 -26.82 39.84
CA PRO A 64 -4.09 -25.95 40.21
C PRO A 64 -3.01 -25.97 39.14
N MET A 65 -2.84 -24.86 38.46
CA MET A 65 -1.69 -24.59 37.59
C MET A 65 -1.07 -23.25 37.99
N PHE A 66 -0.28 -23.31 39.06
CA PHE A 66 0.68 -22.24 39.33
C PHE A 66 2.00 -22.56 38.62
N SER A 67 2.25 -21.90 37.54
CA SER A 67 3.58 -21.45 37.11
C SER A 67 3.41 -20.48 35.94
N SER A 68 3.66 -19.18 36.19
CA SER A 68 3.71 -18.14 35.18
C SER A 68 4.86 -18.37 34.20
N PRO A 69 4.71 -17.93 32.95
CA PRO A 69 5.18 -16.58 32.63
C PRO A 69 4.29 -15.76 31.68
N SER A 70 4.26 -14.44 31.96
CA SER A 70 4.06 -13.31 31.05
C SER A 70 3.07 -13.45 29.88
N THR A 71 1.84 -12.99 30.12
CA THR A 71 0.85 -12.64 29.10
C THR A 71 1.23 -11.34 28.35
N SER A 72 2.11 -11.44 27.36
CA SER A 72 2.39 -10.36 26.41
C SER A 72 2.41 -10.84 24.96
N SER A 73 1.61 -11.86 24.58
CA SER A 73 1.75 -12.50 23.29
C SER A 73 0.51 -12.49 22.37
N LEU A 74 -0.60 -11.83 22.72
CA LEU A 74 -1.81 -11.88 21.87
C LEU A 74 -1.93 -10.75 20.81
N LEU A 75 -1.04 -9.77 20.81
CA LEU A 75 -0.96 -8.77 19.73
C LEU A 75 0.28 -8.92 18.83
N TYR A 76 1.16 -9.87 19.15
CA TYR A 76 2.38 -10.17 18.40
C TYR A 76 2.25 -11.35 17.44
N SER A 77 1.18 -12.12 17.49
CA SER A 77 0.97 -13.28 16.61
C SER A 77 0.69 -12.94 15.14
N PHE A 78 0.62 -11.66 14.78
CA PHE A 78 0.56 -11.24 13.38
C PHE A 78 1.92 -10.85 12.77
N ALA A 79 3.02 -10.97 13.48
CA ALA A 79 4.30 -10.48 12.99
C ALA A 79 5.50 -11.42 13.14
N VAL A 80 5.42 -12.52 13.91
CA VAL A 80 6.60 -13.40 14.07
C VAL A 80 6.16 -14.85 14.27
N GLU A 81 6.11 -15.59 13.19
CA GLU A 81 6.35 -17.03 13.18
C GLU A 81 7.41 -17.34 12.12
N SER A 82 8.67 -17.16 12.47
CA SER A 82 9.80 -17.80 11.79
C SER A 82 10.96 -17.97 12.76
N GLY A 83 10.97 -19.11 13.39
CA GLY A 83 12.04 -19.53 14.28
C GLY A 83 11.88 -20.98 14.73
N ALA A 84 11.79 -21.91 13.79
CA ALA A 84 12.06 -23.32 14.04
C ALA A 84 13.15 -23.77 13.07
N VAL A 85 14.30 -24.08 13.63
CA VAL A 85 15.39 -24.80 12.95
C VAL A 85 14.84 -26.12 12.46
N ALA A 86 14.72 -26.27 11.14
CA ALA A 86 14.48 -27.54 10.47
C ALA A 86 15.55 -27.72 9.40
N THR A 87 16.22 -28.83 9.54
CA THR A 87 17.21 -29.45 8.66
C THR A 87 16.82 -29.40 7.18
N ASN A 88 17.84 -29.20 6.36
CA ASN A 88 17.92 -29.22 4.91
C ASN A 88 16.86 -30.08 4.19
N ASN A 89 15.94 -29.40 3.52
CA ASN A 89 15.44 -29.79 2.21
C ASN A 89 15.02 -28.51 1.48
N VAL A 90 15.78 -28.14 0.46
CA VAL A 90 15.48 -27.02 -0.45
C VAL A 90 14.33 -27.46 -1.35
N ASN A 91 13.11 -27.45 -0.82
CA ASN A 91 11.90 -27.41 -1.61
C ASN A 91 11.48 -25.94 -1.67
N THR A 92 11.77 -25.27 -2.79
CA THR A 92 11.05 -24.07 -3.19
C THR A 92 9.56 -24.37 -3.03
N LYS A 93 8.88 -23.72 -2.07
CA LYS A 93 7.42 -23.81 -1.94
C LYS A 93 6.80 -23.26 -3.23
N ALA A 94 6.59 -24.14 -4.21
CA ALA A 94 5.77 -23.82 -5.37
C ALA A 94 4.37 -23.44 -4.87
N TYR A 95 3.83 -22.34 -5.36
CA TYR A 95 2.45 -21.95 -5.05
C TYR A 95 1.49 -23.10 -5.37
N SER A 96 0.49 -23.31 -4.53
CA SER A 96 -0.45 -24.45 -4.59
C SER A 96 -1.10 -24.65 -5.97
N CYS A 97 -1.26 -23.55 -6.76
CA CYS A 97 -1.86 -23.54 -8.09
C CYS A 97 -0.86 -23.27 -9.22
N SER A 98 0.43 -23.59 -9.07
CA SER A 98 1.45 -23.33 -10.10
C SER A 98 1.37 -24.25 -11.32
N SER A 99 0.70 -25.40 -11.19
CA SER A 99 0.49 -26.39 -12.27
C SER A 99 -1.00 -26.74 -12.41
N VAL A 100 -1.80 -25.79 -12.94
CA VAL A 100 -3.23 -26.03 -13.19
C VAL A 100 -3.41 -26.72 -14.52
N SER A 101 -4.16 -27.84 -14.52
CA SER A 101 -4.54 -28.53 -15.75
C SER A 101 -5.61 -27.75 -16.52
N ASN A 102 -5.62 -27.93 -17.85
CA ASN A 102 -6.62 -27.29 -18.70
C ASN A 102 -8.04 -27.74 -18.29
N GLY A 103 -8.97 -26.79 -18.23
CA GLY A 103 -10.36 -27.04 -17.83
C GLY A 103 -10.61 -27.11 -16.33
N THR A 104 -9.67 -26.64 -15.48
CA THR A 104 -9.83 -26.62 -14.01
C THR A 104 -9.69 -25.21 -13.43
N ILE A 105 -10.35 -25.00 -12.28
CA ILE A 105 -10.19 -23.84 -11.42
C ILE A 105 -9.39 -24.28 -10.19
N CYS A 106 -8.31 -23.59 -9.88
CA CYS A 106 -7.54 -23.81 -8.65
C CYS A 106 -7.44 -22.51 -7.86
N CYS A 107 -7.83 -22.53 -6.59
CA CYS A 107 -7.74 -21.37 -5.70
C CYS A 107 -6.76 -21.64 -4.57
N ASP A 108 -5.74 -20.81 -4.47
CA ASP A 108 -4.82 -20.75 -3.32
C ASP A 108 -5.37 -19.75 -2.31
N ARG A 109 -5.81 -20.27 -1.16
CA ARG A 109 -6.38 -19.49 -0.04
C ARG A 109 -5.50 -19.55 1.21
N SER A 110 -4.29 -20.10 1.08
CA SER A 110 -3.35 -20.31 2.20
C SER A 110 -2.78 -19.00 2.75
N SER A 111 -2.71 -17.95 1.92
CA SER A 111 -2.23 -16.64 2.35
C SER A 111 -3.24 -15.96 3.27
N MET A 112 -2.73 -15.40 4.38
CA MET A 112 -3.51 -14.52 5.25
C MET A 112 -3.86 -13.18 4.60
N ARG A 113 -3.12 -12.80 3.53
CA ARG A 113 -3.20 -11.48 2.89
C ARG A 113 -4.12 -11.44 1.68
N SER A 114 -4.15 -12.49 0.85
CA SER A 114 -4.94 -12.52 -0.40
C SER A 114 -5.29 -13.94 -0.81
N ASP A 115 -6.42 -14.08 -1.47
CA ASP A 115 -6.76 -15.27 -2.25
C ASP A 115 -6.31 -15.07 -3.69
N VAL A 116 -5.88 -16.14 -4.35
CA VAL A 116 -5.53 -16.14 -5.77
C VAL A 116 -6.09 -17.38 -6.42
N CYS A 117 -6.92 -17.21 -7.45
CA CYS A 117 -7.46 -18.31 -8.24
C CYS A 117 -6.85 -18.29 -9.65
N VAL A 118 -6.59 -19.46 -10.21
CA VAL A 118 -6.11 -19.65 -11.57
C VAL A 118 -7.11 -20.52 -12.33
N MET A 119 -7.49 -20.06 -13.51
CA MET A 119 -8.37 -20.74 -14.46
C MET A 119 -7.63 -20.89 -15.79
N LYS A 120 -7.58 -22.11 -16.36
CA LYS A 120 -6.86 -22.36 -17.60
C LYS A 120 -7.76 -23.07 -18.62
N GLY A 121 -7.86 -22.52 -19.84
CA GLY A 121 -8.70 -23.03 -20.92
C GLY A 121 -9.52 -21.92 -21.58
N ASP A 122 -10.74 -22.22 -22.03
CA ASP A 122 -11.67 -21.24 -22.59
C ASP A 122 -12.30 -20.42 -21.44
N VAL A 123 -11.62 -19.35 -21.04
CA VAL A 123 -12.05 -18.46 -19.95
C VAL A 123 -12.78 -17.26 -20.53
N ARG A 124 -14.02 -17.00 -20.08
CA ARG A 124 -14.86 -15.90 -20.55
C ARG A 124 -15.30 -15.01 -19.39
N ALA A 125 -14.88 -13.77 -19.43
CA ALA A 125 -15.25 -12.75 -18.44
C ALA A 125 -16.54 -12.05 -18.85
N HIS A 126 -17.54 -12.07 -17.96
CA HIS A 126 -18.85 -11.48 -18.18
C HIS A 126 -19.21 -10.53 -17.04
N SER A 127 -19.04 -9.24 -17.28
CA SER A 127 -19.18 -8.19 -16.25
C SER A 127 -20.62 -8.05 -15.72
N ALA A 128 -21.64 -8.19 -16.60
CA ALA A 128 -23.03 -8.02 -16.19
C ALA A 128 -23.51 -9.02 -15.13
N SER A 129 -22.83 -10.16 -14.96
CA SER A 129 -23.12 -11.15 -13.91
C SER A 129 -22.02 -11.24 -12.86
N SER A 130 -21.02 -10.35 -12.86
CA SER A 130 -19.83 -10.42 -12.02
C SER A 130 -19.20 -11.82 -12.01
N SER A 131 -19.13 -12.47 -13.20
CA SER A 131 -18.74 -13.88 -13.33
C SER A 131 -17.65 -14.07 -14.36
N ILE A 132 -16.80 -15.06 -14.09
CA ILE A 132 -15.82 -15.58 -15.03
C ILE A 132 -16.14 -17.06 -15.25
N PHE A 133 -16.42 -17.43 -16.49
CA PHE A 133 -16.77 -18.79 -16.88
C PHE A 133 -15.56 -19.51 -17.46
N LEU A 134 -15.38 -20.77 -17.10
CA LEU A 134 -14.43 -21.69 -17.69
C LEU A 134 -15.19 -22.76 -18.46
N PHE A 135 -15.07 -22.78 -19.76
CA PHE A 135 -15.72 -23.76 -20.60
C PHE A 135 -14.81 -24.97 -20.85
N THR A 136 -15.32 -26.16 -20.56
CA THR A 136 -14.61 -27.42 -20.78
C THR A 136 -15.27 -28.24 -21.87
N SER A 137 -14.51 -28.80 -22.81
CA SER A 137 -15.03 -29.78 -23.78
C SER A 137 -15.36 -31.10 -23.06
N ARG A 138 -16.44 -31.77 -23.45
CA ARG A 138 -16.90 -33.07 -22.88
C ARG A 138 -15.87 -34.21 -22.89
N TYR A 139 -14.74 -34.04 -23.57
CA TYR A 139 -13.79 -35.13 -23.83
C TYR A 139 -12.91 -35.53 -22.63
N ASN A 140 -12.84 -34.74 -21.60
CA ASN A 140 -12.00 -34.99 -20.41
C ASN A 140 -12.78 -35.44 -19.15
N SER A 141 -13.95 -36.06 -19.31
CA SER A 141 -14.81 -36.46 -18.18
C SER A 141 -14.28 -37.66 -17.35
N SER A 142 -13.17 -38.29 -17.73
CA SER A 142 -12.62 -39.45 -17.00
C SER A 142 -11.96 -39.10 -15.65
N ALA A 143 -11.45 -37.88 -15.47
CA ALA A 143 -10.86 -37.45 -14.21
C ALA A 143 -11.91 -36.97 -13.20
N MET A 144 -13.08 -36.55 -13.68
CA MET A 144 -14.15 -35.97 -12.83
C MET A 144 -15.08 -37.03 -12.20
N LYS A 145 -15.09 -38.25 -12.73
CA LYS A 145 -15.93 -39.38 -12.23
C LYS A 145 -15.50 -39.93 -10.86
N ARG A 146 -14.31 -39.59 -10.33
CA ARG A 146 -13.85 -40.10 -9.02
C ARG A 146 -14.29 -39.25 -7.81
N VAL A 147 -14.84 -38.07 -8.00
CA VAL A 147 -15.28 -37.18 -6.90
C VAL A 147 -16.80 -37.16 -6.76
N SER A 148 -17.58 -37.63 -7.76
CA SER A 148 -19.05 -37.45 -7.80
C SER A 148 -19.87 -38.61 -7.21
N SER A 149 -19.29 -39.49 -6.37
CA SER A 149 -20.06 -40.62 -5.80
C SER A 149 -20.81 -40.30 -4.49
N LEU A 150 -20.82 -39.07 -4.01
CA LEU A 150 -21.41 -38.71 -2.70
C LEU A 150 -22.26 -37.41 -2.65
N VAL A 151 -22.62 -36.79 -3.78
CA VAL A 151 -23.47 -35.59 -3.73
C VAL A 151 -24.55 -35.62 -4.81
N ASP A 152 -25.71 -35.19 -4.41
CA ASP A 152 -27.00 -35.15 -5.10
C ASP A 152 -27.01 -34.66 -6.56
N LYS A 153 -28.07 -35.04 -7.27
CA LYS A 153 -28.35 -34.96 -8.71
C LYS A 153 -28.46 -33.56 -9.34
N ASP A 154 -27.77 -32.55 -8.87
CA ASP A 154 -27.61 -31.27 -9.59
C ASP A 154 -26.17 -31.12 -10.07
N GLU A 155 -26.03 -30.97 -11.40
CA GLU A 155 -24.79 -30.95 -12.18
C GLU A 155 -23.59 -30.35 -11.43
N GLY A 156 -22.62 -31.20 -11.01
CA GLY A 156 -21.46 -30.82 -10.22
C GLY A 156 -20.47 -29.90 -10.96
N PHE A 157 -20.83 -28.65 -11.14
CA PHE A 157 -19.96 -27.62 -11.65
C PHE A 157 -19.11 -27.05 -10.51
N GLN A 158 -17.79 -26.97 -10.74
CA GLN A 158 -16.92 -26.25 -9.80
C GLN A 158 -17.31 -24.78 -9.79
N HIS A 159 -17.64 -24.26 -8.60
CA HIS A 159 -18.03 -22.88 -8.37
C HIS A 159 -17.22 -22.31 -7.21
N GLU A 160 -16.44 -21.27 -7.49
CA GLU A 160 -15.63 -20.56 -6.51
C GLU A 160 -16.03 -19.09 -6.46
N LYS A 161 -15.86 -18.47 -5.32
CA LYS A 161 -16.05 -17.03 -5.13
C LYS A 161 -14.78 -16.39 -4.63
N ILE A 162 -14.45 -15.21 -5.14
CA ILE A 162 -13.25 -14.47 -4.77
C ILE A 162 -13.48 -12.97 -4.81
N LYS A 163 -12.91 -12.27 -3.81
CA LYS A 163 -12.76 -10.81 -3.80
C LYS A 163 -11.30 -10.48 -4.12
N PRO A 164 -10.98 -9.99 -5.32
CA PRO A 164 -9.60 -9.89 -5.79
C PRO A 164 -8.87 -8.65 -5.24
N TYR A 165 -8.68 -8.60 -3.91
CA TYR A 165 -7.96 -7.57 -3.19
C TYR A 165 -7.07 -8.16 -2.09
N THR A 166 -5.99 -7.45 -1.70
CA THR A 166 -4.90 -8.00 -0.89
C THR A 166 -4.97 -7.68 0.60
N ARG A 167 -6.15 -7.48 1.17
CA ARG A 167 -6.37 -7.21 2.60
C ARG A 167 -7.43 -8.13 3.19
N LYS A 168 -7.32 -9.41 2.89
CA LYS A 168 -8.27 -10.46 3.25
C LYS A 168 -8.69 -10.45 4.74
N TRP A 169 -7.77 -10.08 5.63
CA TRP A 169 -8.03 -10.01 7.08
C TRP A 169 -8.88 -8.80 7.51
N GLU A 170 -9.03 -7.76 6.67
CA GLU A 170 -9.84 -6.58 6.98
C GLU A 170 -11.28 -6.77 6.48
N THR A 171 -12.09 -7.50 7.24
CA THR A 171 -13.45 -7.91 6.84
C THR A 171 -14.35 -6.73 6.46
N THR A 172 -14.28 -5.61 7.20
CA THR A 172 -15.06 -4.40 6.90
C THR A 172 -14.68 -3.83 5.54
N LEU A 173 -13.38 -3.71 5.26
CA LEU A 173 -12.88 -3.23 3.97
C LEU A 173 -13.24 -4.19 2.85
N MET A 174 -13.04 -5.49 3.06
CA MET A 174 -13.40 -6.53 2.09
C MET A 174 -14.91 -6.58 1.81
N GLY A 175 -15.74 -6.03 2.72
CA GLY A 175 -17.17 -5.82 2.47
C GLY A 175 -17.45 -4.88 1.29
N SER A 176 -16.58 -3.92 1.02
CA SER A 176 -16.70 -2.96 -0.08
C SER A 176 -16.09 -3.43 -1.41
N ILE A 177 -15.39 -4.56 -1.43
CA ILE A 177 -14.78 -5.11 -2.66
C ILE A 177 -15.79 -6.02 -3.38
N ASP A 178 -15.95 -5.80 -4.68
CA ASP A 178 -16.81 -6.62 -5.53
C ASP A 178 -16.33 -8.08 -5.55
N GLU A 179 -17.29 -9.00 -5.39
CA GLU A 179 -17.05 -10.44 -5.43
C GLU A 179 -17.26 -10.97 -6.85
N LEU A 180 -16.32 -11.78 -7.34
CA LEU A 180 -16.42 -12.50 -8.58
C LEU A 180 -16.81 -13.96 -8.34
N SER A 181 -17.74 -14.46 -9.16
CA SER A 181 -18.07 -15.89 -9.27
C SER A 181 -17.26 -16.55 -10.38
N LEU A 182 -16.48 -17.57 -10.05
CA LEU A 182 -15.69 -18.38 -10.98
C LEU A 182 -16.44 -19.69 -11.20
N ILE A 183 -16.89 -19.96 -12.43
CA ILE A 183 -17.83 -21.03 -12.71
C ILE A 183 -17.32 -21.89 -13.86
N ALA A 184 -17.05 -23.18 -13.59
CA ALA A 184 -16.77 -24.14 -14.65
C ALA A 184 -18.09 -24.60 -15.29
N LYS A 185 -18.16 -24.64 -16.62
CA LYS A 185 -19.33 -25.09 -17.41
C LYS A 185 -18.90 -26.06 -18.50
N THR A 186 -19.72 -27.08 -18.75
CA THR A 186 -19.59 -27.91 -19.96
C THR A 186 -20.06 -27.11 -21.17
N GLN A 187 -19.33 -27.25 -22.28
CA GLN A 187 -19.66 -26.58 -23.53
C GLN A 187 -20.93 -27.24 -24.14
N ASN A 188 -22.09 -26.62 -24.00
CA ASN A 188 -23.31 -26.95 -24.69
C ASN A 188 -23.51 -25.99 -25.87
N PHE A 189 -23.97 -26.47 -27.03
CA PHE A 189 -24.14 -25.72 -28.28
C PHE A 189 -25.08 -24.49 -28.21
N ARG A 190 -25.75 -24.24 -27.06
CA ARG A 190 -26.60 -23.05 -26.80
C ARG A 190 -25.89 -22.09 -25.86
N ILE A 191 -24.70 -21.62 -26.23
CA ILE A 191 -23.88 -20.76 -25.34
C ILE A 191 -24.43 -19.34 -25.35
N LYS A 192 -24.94 -18.88 -24.21
CA LYS A 192 -25.39 -17.48 -24.00
C LYS A 192 -24.25 -16.45 -23.92
N HIS A 193 -23.00 -16.87 -23.79
CA HIS A 193 -21.84 -15.99 -23.62
C HIS A 193 -20.87 -16.15 -24.80
N HIS A 194 -21.23 -15.54 -25.94
CA HIS A 194 -20.35 -15.45 -27.10
C HIS A 194 -19.14 -14.56 -26.78
N CYS A 195 -17.96 -14.85 -27.33
CA CYS A 195 -16.80 -13.98 -27.21
C CYS A 195 -16.95 -12.76 -28.13
N ASP A 196 -17.01 -11.58 -27.54
CA ASP A 196 -16.97 -10.33 -28.30
C ASP A 196 -15.54 -9.92 -28.63
N VAL A 197 -14.61 -10.21 -27.72
CA VAL A 197 -13.18 -9.94 -27.88
C VAL A 197 -12.36 -11.15 -27.45
N MET A 198 -11.56 -11.68 -28.36
CA MET A 198 -10.64 -12.80 -28.11
C MET A 198 -9.23 -12.28 -27.86
N HIS A 199 -8.61 -12.76 -26.78
CA HIS A 199 -7.21 -12.51 -26.44
C HIS A 199 -6.41 -13.81 -26.54
N ASP A 200 -5.18 -13.70 -27.03
CA ASP A 200 -4.22 -14.82 -27.13
C ASP A 200 -3.25 -14.88 -25.93
N VAL A 201 -3.43 -14.02 -24.96
CA VAL A 201 -2.60 -13.89 -23.75
C VAL A 201 -3.45 -14.01 -22.49
N PRO A 202 -2.86 -14.41 -21.35
CA PRO A 202 -3.59 -14.51 -20.09
C PRO A 202 -4.10 -13.16 -19.59
N ALA A 203 -5.10 -13.20 -18.68
CA ALA A 203 -5.60 -12.05 -17.96
C ALA A 203 -5.26 -12.11 -16.47
N VAL A 204 -5.02 -10.93 -15.86
CA VAL A 204 -4.95 -10.75 -14.40
C VAL A 204 -6.07 -9.83 -13.95
N PHE A 205 -6.97 -10.37 -13.12
CA PHE A 205 -8.12 -9.66 -12.54
C PHE A 205 -7.78 -9.16 -11.14
N PHE A 206 -7.96 -7.87 -10.90
CA PHE A 206 -7.76 -7.28 -9.57
C PHE A 206 -8.61 -6.04 -9.38
N SER A 207 -8.84 -5.64 -8.10
CA SER A 207 -9.57 -4.42 -7.77
C SER A 207 -8.61 -3.27 -7.47
N THR A 208 -8.97 -2.06 -7.90
CA THR A 208 -8.38 -0.80 -7.44
C THR A 208 -9.26 -0.08 -6.42
N GLY A 209 -10.23 -0.76 -5.82
CA GLY A 209 -11.07 -0.30 -4.73
C GLY A 209 -10.35 -0.24 -3.38
N GLY A 210 -11.11 -0.39 -2.31
CA GLY A 210 -10.55 -0.42 -0.95
C GLY A 210 -9.96 0.92 -0.50
N TYR A 211 -8.69 0.93 -0.13
CA TYR A 211 -7.97 2.15 0.30
C TYR A 211 -7.40 2.98 -0.86
N THR A 212 -8.09 3.02 -1.99
CA THR A 212 -7.64 3.79 -3.16
C THR A 212 -7.45 5.27 -2.82
N GLY A 213 -6.43 5.89 -3.43
CA GLY A 213 -6.02 7.27 -3.13
C GLY A 213 -4.98 7.41 -2.02
N ASN A 214 -4.73 6.39 -1.23
CA ASN A 214 -3.66 6.36 -0.24
C ASN A 214 -2.38 5.74 -0.83
N LEU A 215 -1.32 6.50 -0.96
CA LEU A 215 -0.08 6.07 -1.64
C LEU A 215 0.53 4.78 -1.05
N TYR A 216 0.46 4.58 0.27
CA TYR A 216 0.95 3.36 0.88
C TYR A 216 0.17 2.16 0.34
N HIS A 217 -1.16 2.23 0.37
CA HIS A 217 -2.02 1.15 -0.09
C HIS A 217 -1.91 0.94 -1.61
N GLU A 218 -1.77 2.02 -2.38
CA GLU A 218 -1.55 1.92 -3.82
C GLU A 218 -0.32 1.07 -4.17
N PHE A 219 0.78 1.26 -3.44
CA PHE A 219 1.99 0.47 -3.67
C PHE A 219 1.94 -0.88 -2.98
N ASN A 220 1.55 -0.93 -1.71
CA ASN A 220 1.58 -2.15 -0.91
C ASN A 220 0.53 -3.17 -1.33
N ASP A 221 -0.71 -2.70 -1.57
CA ASP A 221 -1.86 -3.58 -1.81
C ASP A 221 -2.17 -3.76 -3.30
N GLY A 222 -1.63 -2.90 -4.19
CA GLY A 222 -1.90 -2.90 -5.62
C GLY A 222 -0.66 -3.10 -6.49
N ILE A 223 0.20 -2.10 -6.61
CA ILE A 223 1.26 -2.05 -7.63
C ILE A 223 2.35 -3.10 -7.40
N LEU A 224 2.80 -3.27 -6.17
CA LEU A 224 3.82 -4.25 -5.82
C LEU A 224 3.29 -5.68 -5.96
N PRO A 225 2.08 -6.01 -5.47
CA PRO A 225 1.41 -7.27 -5.76
C PRO A 225 1.19 -7.52 -7.26
N LEU A 226 0.84 -6.49 -8.03
CA LEU A 226 0.68 -6.60 -9.48
C LEU A 226 2.02 -6.95 -10.14
N TYR A 227 3.12 -6.31 -9.74
CA TYR A 227 4.47 -6.67 -10.19
C TYR A 227 4.83 -8.11 -9.83
N ILE A 228 4.61 -8.54 -8.59
CA ILE A 228 4.86 -9.91 -8.13
C ILE A 228 4.08 -10.93 -8.99
N THR A 229 2.81 -10.62 -9.25
CA THR A 229 1.91 -11.52 -9.97
C THR A 229 2.18 -11.59 -11.47
N SER A 230 2.61 -10.47 -12.11
CA SER A 230 2.57 -10.37 -13.57
C SER A 230 3.92 -10.20 -14.28
N GLN A 231 5.01 -9.86 -13.56
CA GLN A 231 6.29 -9.54 -14.21
C GLN A 231 6.87 -10.67 -15.08
N HIS A 232 6.56 -11.93 -14.73
CA HIS A 232 7.04 -13.11 -15.44
C HIS A 232 6.39 -13.29 -16.84
N PHE A 233 5.23 -12.69 -17.10
CA PHE A 233 4.59 -12.70 -18.41
C PHE A 233 5.30 -11.85 -19.46
N LYS A 234 6.33 -11.07 -19.05
CA LYS A 234 7.13 -10.25 -19.97
C LYS A 234 6.23 -9.38 -20.86
N LYS A 235 5.23 -8.73 -20.25
CA LYS A 235 4.23 -7.84 -20.84
C LYS A 235 3.10 -8.53 -21.66
N LYS A 236 3.15 -9.85 -21.86
CA LYS A 236 2.13 -10.62 -22.56
C LYS A 236 1.01 -11.02 -21.59
N VAL A 237 0.26 -10.04 -21.10
CA VAL A 237 -0.84 -10.19 -20.15
C VAL A 237 -1.80 -9.02 -20.27
N VAL A 238 -3.10 -9.24 -20.14
CA VAL A 238 -4.13 -8.19 -20.07
C VAL A 238 -4.50 -7.96 -18.61
N PHE A 239 -4.58 -6.70 -18.18
CA PHE A 239 -5.10 -6.33 -16.86
C PHE A 239 -6.59 -6.05 -16.95
N VAL A 240 -7.39 -6.75 -16.15
CA VAL A 240 -8.83 -6.55 -16.04
C VAL A 240 -9.10 -6.02 -14.63
N ILE A 241 -9.56 -4.78 -14.55
CA ILE A 241 -9.61 -4.02 -13.32
C ILE A 241 -11.06 -3.84 -12.86
N LEU A 242 -11.36 -4.34 -11.67
CA LEU A 242 -12.57 -4.02 -10.92
C LEU A 242 -12.38 -2.67 -10.22
N ASP A 243 -13.48 -1.93 -10.00
CA ASP A 243 -13.42 -0.57 -9.45
C ASP A 243 -12.45 0.32 -10.23
N TYR A 244 -12.61 0.33 -11.55
CA TYR A 244 -11.71 1.03 -12.45
C TYR A 244 -11.74 2.56 -12.26
N HIS A 245 -10.60 3.14 -11.95
CA HIS A 245 -10.45 4.57 -11.77
C HIS A 245 -9.53 5.16 -12.86
N ARG A 246 -10.08 5.97 -13.77
CA ARG A 246 -9.29 6.61 -14.84
C ARG A 246 -8.09 7.40 -14.30
N TRP A 247 -8.25 8.08 -13.16
CA TRP A 247 -7.15 8.83 -12.53
C TRP A 247 -6.02 7.92 -12.08
N TRP A 248 -6.34 6.70 -11.62
CA TRP A 248 -5.37 5.69 -11.19
C TRP A 248 -4.53 5.20 -12.38
N ILE A 249 -5.19 4.87 -13.50
CA ILE A 249 -4.52 4.50 -14.76
C ILE A 249 -3.59 5.63 -15.23
N MET A 250 -4.05 6.88 -15.20
CA MET A 250 -3.22 8.04 -15.59
C MET A 250 -2.01 8.22 -14.66
N LYS A 251 -2.17 8.00 -13.37
CA LYS A 251 -1.11 8.18 -12.37
C LYS A 251 -0.04 7.08 -12.44
N TYR A 252 -0.46 5.85 -12.66
CA TYR A 252 0.41 4.67 -12.64
C TYR A 252 0.68 4.08 -14.04
N GLY A 253 0.22 4.71 -15.10
CA GLY A 253 0.32 4.24 -16.48
C GLY A 253 1.75 3.89 -16.91
N ASN A 254 2.76 4.66 -16.47
CA ASN A 254 4.18 4.35 -16.74
C ASN A 254 4.62 3.00 -16.15
N ILE A 255 4.04 2.61 -15.02
CA ILE A 255 4.30 1.31 -14.39
C ILE A 255 3.56 0.21 -15.16
N LEU A 256 2.27 0.44 -15.44
CA LEU A 256 1.43 -0.54 -16.13
C LEU A 256 1.97 -0.88 -17.52
N SER A 257 2.44 0.11 -18.29
CA SER A 257 3.03 -0.09 -19.63
C SER A 257 4.33 -0.91 -19.64
N LEU A 258 4.98 -1.06 -18.50
CA LEU A 258 6.13 -1.96 -18.35
C LEU A 258 5.72 -3.38 -17.94
N LEU A 259 4.48 -3.59 -17.49
CA LEU A 259 3.95 -4.89 -17.09
C LEU A 259 3.03 -5.50 -18.15
N SER A 260 2.44 -4.66 -19.02
CA SER A 260 1.53 -5.10 -20.10
C SER A 260 1.72 -4.24 -21.35
N ASP A 261 1.70 -4.88 -22.52
CA ASP A 261 1.63 -4.22 -23.83
C ASP A 261 0.16 -3.95 -24.25
N TYR A 262 -0.81 -4.40 -23.46
CA TYR A 262 -2.24 -4.30 -23.75
C TYR A 262 -2.89 -3.20 -22.89
N PRO A 263 -3.93 -2.52 -23.41
CA PRO A 263 -4.70 -1.58 -22.60
C PRO A 263 -5.43 -2.32 -21.47
N ALA A 264 -5.49 -1.69 -20.29
CA ALA A 264 -6.27 -2.23 -19.18
C ALA A 264 -7.77 -2.16 -19.48
N ILE A 265 -8.51 -3.21 -19.13
CA ILE A 265 -9.95 -3.35 -19.32
C ILE A 265 -10.65 -2.88 -18.03
N ASP A 266 -11.63 -2.00 -18.17
CA ASP A 266 -12.59 -1.66 -17.11
C ASP A 266 -13.65 -2.76 -17.03
N PHE A 267 -13.52 -3.66 -16.05
CA PHE A 267 -14.40 -4.82 -15.93
C PHE A 267 -15.87 -4.41 -15.78
N ASN A 268 -16.16 -3.43 -14.95
CA ASN A 268 -17.55 -3.02 -14.68
C ASN A 268 -18.12 -2.10 -15.78
N GLY A 269 -17.26 -1.34 -16.45
CA GLY A 269 -17.64 -0.40 -17.51
C GLY A 269 -17.75 -1.02 -18.89
N ASP A 270 -16.98 -2.05 -19.21
CA ASP A 270 -17.04 -2.74 -20.49
C ASP A 270 -18.11 -3.85 -20.47
N LYS A 271 -19.08 -3.75 -21.38
CA LYS A 271 -20.20 -4.69 -21.53
C LYS A 271 -19.87 -5.92 -22.36
N LYS A 272 -18.72 -5.95 -23.01
CA LYS A 272 -18.28 -7.05 -23.88
C LYS A 272 -17.83 -8.26 -23.08
N THR A 273 -18.06 -9.44 -23.65
CA THR A 273 -17.48 -10.68 -23.15
C THR A 273 -16.06 -10.84 -23.69
N HIS A 274 -15.08 -10.72 -22.81
CA HIS A 274 -13.68 -10.93 -23.13
C HIS A 274 -13.27 -12.37 -22.85
N CYS A 275 -12.58 -12.99 -23.81
CA CYS A 275 -12.14 -14.37 -23.71
C CYS A 275 -10.62 -14.48 -23.68
N PHE A 276 -10.10 -15.38 -22.83
CA PHE A 276 -8.68 -15.54 -22.54
C PHE A 276 -8.30 -17.04 -22.47
N PRO A 277 -7.05 -17.41 -22.80
CA PRO A 277 -6.57 -18.79 -22.61
C PRO A 277 -6.32 -19.14 -21.13
N GLU A 278 -6.14 -18.13 -20.28
CA GLU A 278 -5.88 -18.27 -18.84
C GLU A 278 -6.31 -17.00 -18.11
N ALA A 279 -6.84 -17.16 -16.91
CA ALA A 279 -7.10 -16.03 -16.00
C ALA A 279 -6.50 -16.29 -14.62
N ILE A 280 -5.83 -15.27 -14.09
CA ILE A 280 -5.43 -15.19 -12.70
C ILE A 280 -6.32 -14.15 -12.02
N VAL A 281 -7.04 -14.55 -10.97
CA VAL A 281 -7.97 -13.70 -10.24
C VAL A 281 -7.43 -13.47 -8.84
N GLY A 282 -7.16 -12.21 -8.51
CA GLY A 282 -6.45 -11.81 -7.30
C GLY A 282 -4.96 -11.62 -7.52
N LEU A 283 -4.29 -10.96 -6.58
CA LEU A 283 -2.87 -10.63 -6.63
C LEU A 283 -2.10 -11.35 -5.53
N ARG A 284 -0.92 -11.83 -5.87
CA ARG A 284 0.04 -12.35 -4.89
C ARG A 284 0.72 -11.19 -4.18
N ILE A 285 0.76 -11.25 -2.86
CA ILE A 285 1.43 -10.29 -2.00
C ILE A 285 2.37 -11.05 -1.05
N HIS A 286 3.55 -10.50 -0.81
CA HIS A 286 4.50 -11.06 0.13
C HIS A 286 4.34 -10.41 1.51
N ASP A 287 5.20 -9.46 1.85
CA ASP A 287 5.14 -8.71 3.10
C ASP A 287 5.01 -7.20 2.82
N GLU A 288 5.01 -6.36 3.86
CA GLU A 288 4.85 -4.91 3.73
C GLU A 288 5.93 -4.32 2.81
N LEU A 289 5.49 -3.62 1.75
CA LEU A 289 6.32 -2.91 0.78
C LEU A 289 7.60 -3.67 0.35
N THR A 290 7.51 -4.99 0.18
CA THR A 290 8.67 -5.83 -0.14
C THR A 290 8.36 -6.89 -1.19
N VAL A 291 9.43 -7.40 -1.80
CA VAL A 291 9.44 -8.60 -2.66
C VAL A 291 10.39 -9.60 -2.01
N ASP A 292 9.88 -10.76 -1.63
CA ASP A 292 10.67 -11.85 -1.06
C ASP A 292 11.25 -12.72 -2.19
N PRO A 293 12.58 -12.76 -2.35
CA PRO A 293 13.22 -13.56 -3.40
C PRO A 293 12.95 -15.06 -3.30
N SER A 294 12.68 -15.58 -2.09
CA SER A 294 12.40 -17.00 -1.88
C SER A 294 11.06 -17.43 -2.46
N LEU A 295 10.14 -16.48 -2.59
CA LEU A 295 8.80 -16.67 -3.16
C LEU A 295 8.71 -16.30 -4.65
N MET A 296 9.80 -15.79 -5.26
CA MET A 296 9.86 -15.45 -6.68
C MET A 296 10.60 -16.54 -7.47
N GLN A 297 10.02 -16.99 -8.59
CA GLN A 297 10.64 -18.01 -9.45
C GLN A 297 12.03 -17.61 -9.95
N ASP A 298 12.21 -16.34 -10.26
CA ASP A 298 13.46 -15.74 -10.76
C ASP A 298 14.28 -15.05 -9.65
N LYS A 299 13.97 -15.32 -8.38
CA LYS A 299 14.63 -14.76 -7.19
C LYS A 299 14.70 -13.24 -7.14
N LYS A 300 13.79 -12.54 -7.83
CA LYS A 300 13.71 -11.09 -7.78
C LYS A 300 13.38 -10.58 -6.39
N SER A 301 13.97 -9.44 -6.05
CA SER A 301 13.87 -8.75 -4.76
C SER A 301 13.20 -7.39 -4.88
N ILE A 302 13.06 -6.69 -3.77
CA ILE A 302 12.60 -5.29 -3.77
C ILE A 302 13.56 -4.35 -4.52
N VAL A 303 14.84 -4.71 -4.64
CA VAL A 303 15.82 -3.95 -5.43
C VAL A 303 15.48 -4.05 -6.93
N ASP A 304 15.05 -5.22 -7.40
CA ASP A 304 14.59 -5.41 -8.78
C ASP A 304 13.32 -4.61 -9.08
N PHE A 305 12.40 -4.56 -8.11
CA PHE A 305 11.22 -3.69 -8.21
C PHE A 305 11.62 -2.20 -8.24
N ARG A 306 12.58 -1.78 -7.45
CA ARG A 306 13.11 -0.41 -7.49
C ARG A 306 13.75 -0.11 -8.87
N ASN A 307 14.52 -1.03 -9.43
CA ASN A 307 15.08 -0.90 -10.78
C ASN A 307 14.00 -0.90 -11.87
N PHE A 308 12.90 -1.59 -11.65
CA PHE A 308 11.73 -1.54 -12.50
C PHE A 308 11.06 -0.13 -12.46
N LEU A 309 10.95 0.50 -11.28
CA LEU A 309 10.49 1.88 -11.16
C LEU A 309 11.43 2.87 -11.84
N ASP A 310 12.74 2.60 -11.87
CA ASP A 310 13.72 3.39 -12.61
C ASP A 310 13.38 3.41 -14.11
N ARG A 311 13.14 2.25 -14.69
CA ARG A 311 12.71 2.14 -16.10
C ARG A 311 11.37 2.83 -16.37
N ALA A 312 10.44 2.81 -15.40
CA ALA A 312 9.14 3.43 -15.55
C ALA A 312 9.21 4.97 -15.58
N TYR A 313 10.03 5.57 -14.75
CA TYR A 313 10.04 7.02 -14.56
C TYR A 313 11.17 7.75 -15.30
N TRP A 314 12.29 7.07 -15.59
CA TRP A 314 13.46 7.70 -16.21
C TRP A 314 13.17 8.37 -17.56
N PRO A 315 12.37 7.79 -18.48
CA PRO A 315 12.04 8.46 -19.75
C PRO A 315 11.39 9.82 -19.54
N ARG A 316 10.44 9.92 -18.59
CA ARG A 316 9.79 11.18 -18.26
C ARG A 316 10.73 12.16 -17.56
N VAL A 317 11.58 11.67 -16.66
CA VAL A 317 12.62 12.49 -16.02
C VAL A 317 13.56 13.10 -17.05
N LYS A 318 14.00 12.31 -18.04
CA LYS A 318 14.85 12.79 -19.15
C LYS A 318 14.14 13.90 -19.94
N SER A 319 12.89 13.71 -20.33
CA SER A 319 12.08 14.74 -20.99
C SER A 319 11.99 16.04 -20.17
N MET A 320 11.80 15.93 -18.84
CA MET A 320 11.74 17.10 -17.96
C MET A 320 13.08 17.86 -17.91
N ILE A 321 14.20 17.16 -17.91
CA ILE A 321 15.54 17.77 -17.95
C ILE A 321 15.71 18.53 -19.27
N GLU A 322 15.39 17.90 -20.40
CA GLU A 322 15.45 18.51 -21.72
C GLU A 322 14.53 19.74 -21.87
N GLU A 323 13.33 19.69 -21.26
CA GLU A 323 12.39 20.82 -21.21
C GLU A 323 12.99 22.00 -20.42
N GLU A 324 13.64 21.72 -19.27
CA GLU A 324 14.29 22.74 -18.43
C GLU A 324 15.49 23.37 -19.14
N GLU A 325 16.34 22.57 -19.80
CA GLU A 325 17.50 23.04 -20.58
C GLU A 325 17.08 23.93 -21.74
N ARG A 326 16.06 23.53 -22.51
CA ARG A 326 15.49 24.37 -23.57
C ARG A 326 14.93 25.67 -23.03
N GLY A 327 14.24 25.61 -21.89
CA GLY A 327 13.70 26.80 -21.21
C GLY A 327 14.80 27.76 -20.73
N ALA A 328 15.90 27.22 -20.22
CA ALA A 328 17.08 28.01 -19.81
C ALA A 328 17.78 28.67 -21.00
N GLN A 329 17.98 27.93 -22.09
CA GLN A 329 18.57 28.45 -23.33
C GLN A 329 17.73 29.60 -23.93
N ASN A 330 16.40 29.42 -23.97
CA ASN A 330 15.49 30.46 -24.47
C ASN A 330 15.49 31.72 -23.58
N LYS A 331 15.63 31.58 -22.26
CA LYS A 331 15.77 32.73 -21.34
C LYS A 331 17.11 33.45 -21.58
N LEU A 332 18.20 32.69 -21.72
CA LEU A 332 19.51 33.26 -21.99
C LEU A 332 19.55 33.99 -23.33
N PHE A 333 18.92 33.44 -24.38
CA PHE A 333 18.79 34.08 -25.69
C PHE A 333 18.00 35.40 -25.62
N ARG A 334 16.86 35.41 -24.88
CA ARG A 334 16.08 36.62 -24.63
C ARG A 334 16.84 37.69 -23.85
N GLN A 335 17.61 37.25 -22.82
CA GLN A 335 18.45 38.16 -22.02
C GLN A 335 19.61 38.74 -22.83
N LYS A 336 20.27 37.94 -23.71
CA LYS A 336 21.32 38.42 -24.63
C LYS A 336 20.74 39.39 -25.67
N ALA A 337 19.50 39.20 -26.10
CA ALA A 337 18.81 40.14 -27.00
C ALA A 337 18.44 41.46 -26.30
N GLN A 338 18.37 41.49 -24.97
CA GLN A 338 18.04 42.71 -24.20
C GLN A 338 19.23 43.38 -23.50
N SER A 339 20.40 42.69 -23.44
CA SER A 339 21.60 43.23 -22.77
C SER A 339 22.80 43.23 -23.72
N SER A 340 22.98 44.32 -24.47
CA SER A 340 24.33 44.74 -24.80
C SER A 340 24.98 45.19 -23.50
N ILE A 341 26.16 44.57 -23.20
CA ILE A 341 27.10 44.94 -22.13
C ILE A 341 26.69 44.54 -20.69
N LYS A 342 27.27 43.44 -20.25
CA LYS A 342 28.03 43.38 -18.99
C LYS A 342 28.72 42.01 -18.84
N ASN A 343 30.03 42.06 -18.67
CA ASN A 343 30.93 40.92 -18.44
C ASN A 343 30.50 40.07 -17.25
N LEU A 344 30.19 38.80 -17.47
CA LEU A 344 30.09 37.81 -16.40
C LEU A 344 31.44 37.08 -16.29
N LYS A 345 32.19 37.36 -15.23
CA LYS A 345 33.21 36.48 -14.71
C LYS A 345 32.56 35.18 -14.28
N GLN A 346 32.76 34.09 -15.03
CA GLN A 346 32.50 32.73 -14.54
C GLN A 346 33.50 32.41 -13.44
N VAL A 347 33.05 32.48 -12.19
CA VAL A 347 33.76 31.85 -11.07
C VAL A 347 33.51 30.34 -11.22
N HIS A 348 34.50 29.61 -11.69
CA HIS A 348 34.58 28.16 -11.59
C HIS A 348 34.87 27.84 -10.11
N ASP A 349 33.82 27.79 -9.32
CA ASP A 349 33.90 27.26 -7.97
C ASP A 349 33.90 25.73 -8.09
N ALA A 350 35.08 25.13 -7.85
CA ALA A 350 35.25 23.69 -7.70
C ALA A 350 34.55 23.27 -6.40
N THR A 351 33.23 23.31 -6.41
CA THR A 351 32.41 22.95 -5.26
C THR A 351 32.48 21.44 -5.05
N LEU A 352 33.13 21.03 -3.94
CA LEU A 352 32.88 19.72 -3.32
C LEU A 352 31.40 19.38 -3.45
N LYS A 353 31.09 18.24 -4.07
CA LYS A 353 29.68 17.82 -4.30
C LYS A 353 28.96 17.69 -2.97
N LYS A 354 28.22 18.74 -2.56
CA LYS A 354 27.40 18.71 -1.35
C LYS A 354 26.33 17.62 -1.47
N PRO A 355 26.19 16.71 -0.50
CA PRO A 355 25.16 15.69 -0.55
C PRO A 355 23.77 16.33 -0.55
N LYS A 356 22.89 15.81 -1.39
CA LYS A 356 21.51 16.30 -1.51
C LYS A 356 20.61 15.64 -0.46
N LEU A 357 19.88 16.48 0.26
CA LEU A 357 18.90 16.07 1.27
C LEU A 357 17.51 16.51 0.82
N VAL A 358 16.57 15.57 0.76
CA VAL A 358 15.17 15.84 0.45
C VAL A 358 14.32 15.71 1.72
N ILE A 359 13.54 16.75 2.04
CA ILE A 359 12.54 16.71 3.10
C ILE A 359 11.17 16.55 2.47
N LEU A 360 10.48 15.43 2.78
CA LEU A 360 9.08 15.25 2.42
C LEU A 360 8.20 15.96 3.46
N SER A 361 7.80 17.17 3.12
CA SER A 361 6.98 18.04 3.96
C SER A 361 5.50 17.65 3.92
N ARG A 362 4.81 17.87 5.01
CA ARG A 362 3.37 17.62 5.15
C ARG A 362 2.64 18.87 5.61
N ASN A 363 1.41 19.04 5.09
CA ASN A 363 0.44 19.98 5.63
C ASN A 363 -0.61 19.20 6.45
N GLY A 364 -1.18 19.79 7.47
CA GLY A 364 -2.16 19.12 8.34
C GLY A 364 -1.50 18.31 9.45
N SER A 365 -1.93 17.07 9.63
CA SER A 365 -1.43 16.22 10.71
C SER A 365 0.01 15.72 10.47
N ARG A 366 0.74 15.55 11.55
CA ARG A 366 2.14 15.07 11.57
C ARG A 366 3.08 15.97 10.77
N ALA A 367 2.78 17.26 10.68
CA ALA A 367 3.68 18.27 10.12
C ALA A 367 4.83 18.57 11.09
N ILE A 368 6.01 18.88 10.54
CA ILE A 368 7.14 19.42 11.32
C ILE A 368 6.91 20.92 11.47
N THR A 369 6.53 21.39 12.66
CA THR A 369 6.14 22.79 12.89
C THR A 369 7.33 23.76 12.83
N ASN A 370 8.55 23.28 13.03
CA ASN A 370 9.80 24.03 12.91
C ASN A 370 10.65 23.59 11.72
N GLU A 371 10.01 23.29 10.57
CA GLU A 371 10.66 22.81 9.35
C GLU A 371 11.72 23.79 8.81
N ASN A 372 11.46 25.10 8.86
CA ASN A 372 12.39 26.13 8.44
C ASN A 372 13.72 26.08 9.22
N LEU A 373 13.67 25.82 10.51
CA LEU A 373 14.86 25.67 11.35
C LEU A 373 15.59 24.36 11.06
N LEU A 374 14.86 23.29 10.72
CA LEU A 374 15.45 22.02 10.26
C LEU A 374 16.22 22.23 8.94
N VAL A 375 15.62 22.95 7.98
CA VAL A 375 16.27 23.28 6.70
C VAL A 375 17.56 24.02 6.95
N LYS A 376 17.51 25.14 7.71
CA LYS A 376 18.68 25.96 8.03
C LYS A 376 19.80 25.12 8.68
N MET A 377 19.47 24.30 9.67
CA MET A 377 20.44 23.42 10.33
C MET A 377 21.07 22.42 9.37
N ALA A 378 20.30 21.85 8.44
CA ALA A 378 20.81 20.90 7.46
C ALA A 378 21.77 21.57 6.45
N GLU A 379 21.45 22.80 6.02
CA GLU A 379 22.33 23.62 5.16
C GLU A 379 23.62 24.02 5.87
N GLU A 380 23.56 24.39 7.15
CA GLU A 380 24.73 24.69 7.99
C GLU A 380 25.64 23.47 8.18
N ILE A 381 25.08 22.24 8.22
CA ILE A 381 25.85 20.99 8.25
C ILE A 381 26.56 20.74 6.92
N GLY A 382 26.07 21.29 5.80
CA GLY A 382 26.67 21.16 4.47
C GLY A 382 25.82 20.44 3.43
N PHE A 383 24.57 20.13 3.72
CA PHE A 383 23.66 19.56 2.73
C PHE A 383 23.15 20.62 1.73
N ARG A 384 22.85 20.17 0.52
CA ARG A 384 21.96 20.88 -0.39
C ARG A 384 20.54 20.40 -0.13
N VAL A 385 19.70 21.26 0.43
CA VAL A 385 18.34 20.88 0.88
C VAL A 385 17.29 21.19 -0.20
N GLU A 386 16.41 20.23 -0.44
CA GLU A 386 15.19 20.39 -1.25
C GLU A 386 13.98 19.97 -0.42
N VAL A 387 12.97 20.85 -0.32
CA VAL A 387 11.71 20.54 0.38
C VAL A 387 10.62 20.25 -0.65
N ILE A 388 10.07 19.05 -0.60
CA ILE A 388 8.98 18.61 -1.48
C ILE A 388 7.70 18.47 -0.66
N ARG A 389 6.60 19.00 -1.20
CA ARG A 389 5.25 18.87 -0.66
C ARG A 389 4.39 18.07 -1.63
N PRO A 390 4.40 16.74 -1.56
CA PRO A 390 3.59 15.90 -2.43
C PRO A 390 2.10 16.23 -2.27
N ARG A 391 1.40 16.42 -3.40
CA ARG A 391 -0.05 16.57 -3.45
C ARG A 391 -0.63 15.42 -4.29
N PRO A 392 -1.92 15.09 -4.18
CA PRO A 392 -2.53 14.01 -4.98
C PRO A 392 -2.26 14.11 -6.48
N ARG A 393 -2.16 15.35 -7.01
CA ARG A 393 -1.88 15.63 -8.43
C ARG A 393 -0.39 15.82 -8.75
N THR A 394 0.51 15.70 -7.77
CA THR A 394 1.95 15.80 -8.05
C THR A 394 2.38 14.61 -8.91
N GLU A 395 2.99 14.89 -10.05
CA GLU A 395 3.54 13.87 -10.96
C GLU A 395 4.60 13.05 -10.23
N LEU A 396 4.44 11.73 -10.22
CA LEU A 396 5.36 10.83 -9.50
C LEU A 396 6.79 10.91 -10.05
N ALA A 397 6.97 11.15 -11.34
CA ALA A 397 8.27 11.32 -11.96
C ALA A 397 9.08 12.50 -11.36
N ARG A 398 8.42 13.58 -10.92
CA ARG A 398 9.08 14.70 -10.22
C ARG A 398 9.60 14.28 -8.86
N ILE A 399 8.78 13.57 -8.08
CA ILE A 399 9.18 13.07 -6.76
C ILE A 399 10.27 12.01 -6.93
N TYR A 400 10.12 11.13 -7.92
CA TYR A 400 11.12 10.14 -8.29
C TYR A 400 12.47 10.79 -8.61
N ARG A 401 12.49 11.80 -9.51
CA ARG A 401 13.72 12.55 -9.87
C ARG A 401 14.43 13.11 -8.66
N ALA A 402 13.69 13.75 -7.77
CA ALA A 402 14.25 14.38 -6.58
C ALA A 402 14.86 13.36 -5.61
N LEU A 403 14.14 12.25 -5.33
CA LEU A 403 14.58 11.22 -4.41
C LEU A 403 15.66 10.31 -5.00
N ASN A 404 15.54 9.95 -6.29
CA ASN A 404 16.55 9.16 -6.96
C ASN A 404 17.91 9.86 -7.06
N SER A 405 17.91 11.20 -7.07
CA SER A 405 19.15 12.02 -7.08
C SER A 405 19.61 12.46 -5.68
N SER A 406 18.97 11.97 -4.60
CA SER A 406 19.31 12.36 -3.23
C SER A 406 20.11 11.29 -2.48
N GLU A 407 20.97 11.73 -1.58
CA GLU A 407 21.69 10.91 -0.63
C GLU A 407 20.91 10.69 0.65
N VAL A 408 20.02 11.64 1.02
CA VAL A 408 19.24 11.57 2.25
C VAL A 408 17.79 11.97 1.99
N MET A 409 16.84 11.21 2.53
CA MET A 409 15.43 11.56 2.63
C MET A 409 15.03 11.68 4.09
N ILE A 410 14.27 12.73 4.42
CA ILE A 410 13.63 12.91 5.74
C ILE A 410 12.12 13.02 5.55
N GLY A 411 11.37 12.38 6.43
CA GLY A 411 9.93 12.59 6.51
C GLY A 411 9.32 12.06 7.80
N VAL A 412 8.10 12.50 8.09
CA VAL A 412 7.33 12.01 9.24
C VAL A 412 6.49 10.82 8.84
N HIS A 413 6.44 9.80 9.69
CA HIS A 413 5.66 8.56 9.48
C HIS A 413 4.29 8.80 8.84
N GLY A 414 3.95 7.99 7.86
CA GLY A 414 2.70 7.99 7.12
C GLY A 414 2.88 7.69 5.64
N ALA A 415 1.78 7.61 4.88
CA ALA A 415 1.75 7.12 3.50
C ALA A 415 2.80 7.75 2.54
N ALA A 416 3.16 9.03 2.75
CA ALA A 416 4.20 9.68 1.95
C ALA A 416 5.60 9.02 2.09
N MET A 417 5.83 8.26 3.17
CA MET A 417 7.10 7.55 3.34
C MET A 417 7.30 6.44 2.31
N THR A 418 6.25 5.92 1.71
CA THR A 418 6.31 4.95 0.60
C THR A 418 7.22 5.42 -0.55
N HIS A 419 7.42 6.73 -0.70
CA HIS A 419 8.36 7.28 -1.67
C HIS A 419 9.83 6.86 -1.44
N PHE A 420 10.17 6.23 -0.29
CA PHE A 420 11.50 5.64 -0.09
C PHE A 420 11.86 4.63 -1.18
N LEU A 421 10.86 4.00 -1.81
CA LEU A 421 11.03 3.10 -2.96
C LEU A 421 11.70 3.78 -4.17
N PHE A 422 11.72 5.10 -4.21
CA PHE A 422 12.38 5.87 -5.26
C PHE A 422 13.86 6.15 -4.98
N MET A 423 14.33 5.89 -3.76
CA MET A 423 15.70 6.11 -3.37
C MET A 423 16.62 5.02 -3.94
N ARG A 424 17.90 5.36 -4.13
CA ARG A 424 18.92 4.41 -4.53
C ARG A 424 19.40 3.59 -3.33
N PRO A 425 19.67 2.29 -3.49
CA PRO A 425 20.38 1.52 -2.46
C PRO A 425 21.65 2.24 -1.97
N GLY A 426 21.95 2.14 -0.68
CA GLY A 426 23.05 2.86 -0.05
C GLY A 426 22.78 4.34 0.24
N SER A 427 21.58 4.87 0.01
CA SER A 427 21.16 6.19 0.49
C SER A 427 20.60 6.10 1.92
N VAL A 428 20.41 7.25 2.58
CA VAL A 428 19.95 7.32 3.97
C VAL A 428 18.49 7.71 4.03
N PHE A 429 17.67 6.93 4.73
CA PHE A 429 16.28 7.26 5.03
C PHE A 429 16.12 7.58 6.53
N ILE A 430 15.80 8.82 6.86
CA ILE A 430 15.51 9.28 8.23
C ILE A 430 13.99 9.39 8.39
N GLN A 431 13.41 8.53 9.20
CA GLN A 431 11.99 8.58 9.53
C GLN A 431 11.79 9.22 10.89
N VAL A 432 11.06 10.34 10.94
CA VAL A 432 10.56 10.93 12.20
C VAL A 432 9.33 10.13 12.61
N ILE A 433 9.37 9.58 13.83
CA ILE A 433 8.37 8.65 14.36
C ILE A 433 7.57 9.39 15.44
N PRO A 434 6.31 9.77 15.16
CA PRO A 434 5.40 10.35 16.13
C PRO A 434 5.07 9.41 17.29
N LEU A 435 4.60 9.93 18.42
CA LEU A 435 4.13 9.10 19.53
C LEU A 435 3.06 8.12 19.07
N GLY A 436 3.08 6.91 19.61
CA GLY A 436 2.09 5.86 19.35
C GLY A 436 2.17 5.20 17.98
N THR A 437 3.22 5.49 17.18
CA THR A 437 3.40 4.91 15.83
C THR A 437 4.68 4.09 15.68
N GLU A 438 5.38 3.79 16.77
CA GLU A 438 6.69 3.13 16.78
C GLU A 438 6.66 1.77 16.10
N TRP A 439 5.66 0.95 16.44
CA TRP A 439 5.47 -0.38 15.89
C TRP A 439 5.22 -0.35 14.36
N ALA A 440 4.38 0.59 13.92
CA ALA A 440 4.07 0.76 12.50
C ALA A 440 5.23 1.36 11.71
N ALA A 441 6.06 2.20 12.36
CA ALA A 441 7.18 2.87 11.71
C ALA A 441 8.25 1.88 11.23
N ASP A 442 8.57 0.89 12.02
CA ASP A 442 9.56 -0.12 11.64
C ASP A 442 8.98 -1.14 10.66
N ALA A 443 7.79 -1.71 10.98
CA ALA A 443 7.16 -2.73 10.15
C ALA A 443 6.84 -2.23 8.72
N TYR A 444 6.27 -1.04 8.58
CA TYR A 444 5.82 -0.54 7.26
C TYR A 444 6.91 0.14 6.45
N TYR A 445 7.97 0.69 7.10
CA TYR A 445 8.99 1.47 6.38
C TYR A 445 10.41 1.12 6.77
N GLY A 446 10.70 0.82 8.05
CA GLY A 446 12.06 0.55 8.53
C GLY A 446 12.62 -0.73 7.94
N GLU A 447 11.90 -1.83 8.08
CA GLU A 447 12.28 -3.14 7.57
C GLU A 447 12.32 -3.17 6.02
N PRO A 448 11.29 -2.68 5.30
CA PRO A 448 11.35 -2.59 3.84
C PRO A 448 12.50 -1.72 3.33
N ALA A 449 12.80 -0.61 4.00
CA ALA A 449 13.92 0.25 3.62
C ALA A 449 15.27 -0.46 3.77
N ARG A 450 15.46 -1.26 4.84
CA ARG A 450 16.68 -2.08 5.01
C ARG A 450 16.80 -3.15 3.92
N LYS A 451 15.68 -3.83 3.59
CA LYS A 451 15.63 -4.81 2.47
C LYS A 451 15.97 -4.18 1.13
N LEU A 452 15.58 -2.90 0.92
CA LEU A 452 15.97 -2.12 -0.25
C LEU A 452 17.45 -1.70 -0.23
N GLY A 453 18.17 -1.94 0.86
CA GLY A 453 19.58 -1.54 1.00
C GLY A 453 19.77 -0.08 1.43
N LEU A 454 18.75 0.55 2.02
CA LEU A 454 18.87 1.90 2.58
C LEU A 454 19.47 1.88 3.99
N LYS A 455 20.22 2.92 4.34
CA LYS A 455 20.61 3.18 5.72
C LYS A 455 19.43 3.82 6.44
N TYR A 456 18.63 3.00 7.10
CA TYR A 456 17.47 3.47 7.88
C TYR A 456 17.90 4.09 9.22
N ILE A 457 17.33 5.26 9.55
CA ILE A 457 17.51 5.96 10.81
C ILE A 457 16.13 6.36 11.34
N GLY A 458 15.61 5.63 12.34
CA GLY A 458 14.41 6.05 13.07
C GLY A 458 14.75 7.16 14.08
N TYR A 459 13.92 8.19 14.11
CA TYR A 459 13.94 9.25 15.13
C TYR A 459 12.62 9.26 15.87
N GLN A 460 12.55 8.52 16.95
CA GLN A 460 11.41 8.55 17.85
C GLN A 460 11.37 9.86 18.61
N ILE A 461 10.27 10.59 18.49
CA ILE A 461 10.09 11.85 19.21
C ILE A 461 9.85 11.62 20.71
N LEU A 462 10.20 12.61 21.52
CA LEU A 462 9.83 12.63 22.92
C LEU A 462 8.43 13.29 23.09
N PRO A 463 7.71 13.05 24.20
CA PRO A 463 6.41 13.69 24.43
C PRO A 463 6.40 15.20 24.21
N ARG A 464 7.46 15.90 24.66
CA ARG A 464 7.63 17.37 24.49
C ARG A 464 7.82 17.82 23.03
N GLU A 465 8.13 16.90 22.12
CA GLU A 465 8.24 17.18 20.69
C GLU A 465 6.89 16.98 19.95
N SER A 466 5.89 16.43 20.63
CA SER A 466 4.53 16.23 20.12
C SER A 466 3.62 17.40 20.49
N SER A 467 2.78 17.84 19.56
CA SER A 467 1.72 18.82 19.86
C SER A 467 0.65 18.29 20.82
N LEU A 468 0.64 16.98 21.11
CA LEU A 468 -0.22 16.39 22.12
C LEU A 468 0.21 16.78 23.53
N TYR A 469 1.48 17.18 23.72
CA TYR A 469 2.01 17.60 25.02
C TYR A 469 1.29 18.82 25.61
N ASP A 470 0.77 19.68 24.73
CA ASP A 470 0.01 20.89 25.14
C ASP A 470 -1.50 20.59 25.30
N LYS A 471 -1.96 19.40 24.88
CA LYS A 471 -3.38 19.01 24.87
C LYS A 471 -3.77 18.05 26.00
N TYR A 472 -2.80 17.29 26.52
CA TYR A 472 -3.01 16.25 27.52
C TYR A 472 -2.18 16.52 28.77
N ASP A 473 -2.67 16.07 29.92
CA ASP A 473 -1.89 16.13 31.17
C ASP A 473 -0.58 15.35 31.01
N LYS A 474 0.47 15.81 31.69
CA LYS A 474 1.82 15.19 31.59
C LYS A 474 1.86 13.74 32.06
N ASN A 475 0.91 13.33 32.88
CA ASN A 475 0.77 11.96 33.37
C ASN A 475 -0.23 11.14 32.57
N ASP A 476 -0.91 11.74 31.57
CA ASP A 476 -1.87 11.04 30.73
C ASP A 476 -1.20 9.89 29.95
N PRO A 477 -1.81 8.70 29.87
CA PRO A 477 -1.33 7.57 29.08
C PRO A 477 -1.03 7.92 27.61
N VAL A 478 -1.73 8.88 27.03
CA VAL A 478 -1.44 9.38 25.66
C VAL A 478 0.00 9.84 25.52
N LEU A 479 0.59 10.41 26.56
CA LEU A 479 1.98 10.90 26.55
C LEU A 479 2.97 9.91 27.16
N ARG A 480 2.58 9.19 28.23
CA ARG A 480 3.48 8.33 29.00
C ARG A 480 3.52 6.89 28.52
N ASP A 481 2.38 6.38 28.10
CA ASP A 481 2.22 5.00 27.62
C ASP A 481 1.35 4.94 26.35
N PRO A 482 1.85 5.47 25.22
CA PRO A 482 1.11 5.43 23.96
C PRO A 482 0.70 4.01 23.53
N ARG A 483 1.43 3.01 24.02
CA ARG A 483 1.15 1.60 23.72
C ARG A 483 -0.17 1.12 24.34
N SER A 484 -0.43 1.49 25.60
CA SER A 484 -1.70 1.17 26.27
C SER A 484 -2.88 1.81 25.57
N VAL A 485 -2.71 3.01 25.00
CA VAL A 485 -3.74 3.69 24.21
C VAL A 485 -3.96 2.99 22.88
N SER A 486 -2.89 2.60 22.19
CA SER A 486 -2.98 1.86 20.92
C SER A 486 -3.63 0.48 21.09
N ASN A 487 -3.47 -0.17 22.24
CA ASN A 487 -4.11 -1.44 22.57
C ASN A 487 -5.65 -1.34 22.67
N LYS A 488 -6.21 -0.12 22.82
CA LYS A 488 -7.66 0.10 22.77
C LYS A 488 -8.24 -0.03 21.35
N GLY A 489 -7.38 -0.17 20.34
CA GLY A 489 -7.75 -0.42 18.96
C GLY A 489 -7.29 0.67 17.98
N TRP A 490 -7.38 0.33 16.70
CA TRP A 490 -6.90 1.18 15.59
C TRP A 490 -7.52 2.57 15.55
N GLN A 491 -8.81 2.69 15.89
CA GLN A 491 -9.51 3.99 15.88
C GLN A 491 -8.90 4.98 16.87
N TYR A 492 -8.50 4.52 18.07
CA TYR A 492 -7.81 5.36 19.04
C TYR A 492 -6.43 5.80 18.53
N THR A 493 -5.65 4.87 17.98
CA THR A 493 -4.35 5.18 17.37
C THR A 493 -4.52 6.21 16.24
N LYS A 494 -5.48 5.99 15.35
CA LYS A 494 -5.76 6.88 14.21
C LYS A 494 -6.17 8.28 14.68
N SER A 495 -7.16 8.38 15.54
CA SER A 495 -7.72 9.67 15.99
C SER A 495 -6.72 10.50 16.80
N ILE A 496 -5.97 9.89 17.71
CA ILE A 496 -5.04 10.61 18.59
C ILE A 496 -3.72 10.88 17.88
N TYR A 497 -3.04 9.82 17.44
CA TYR A 497 -1.64 9.90 17.01
C TYR A 497 -1.47 10.20 15.52
N LEU A 498 -2.39 9.74 14.66
CA LEU A 498 -2.25 9.97 13.22
C LEU A 498 -2.98 11.23 12.74
N ALA A 499 -4.14 11.54 13.27
CA ALA A 499 -4.94 12.67 12.81
C ALA A 499 -4.63 13.98 13.57
N ASN A 500 -4.37 13.92 14.86
CA ASN A 500 -4.33 15.11 15.74
C ASN A 500 -2.97 15.46 16.31
N GLN A 501 -1.88 14.87 15.80
CA GLN A 501 -0.52 15.11 16.25
C GLN A 501 0.30 15.87 15.20
N ASN A 502 1.06 16.89 15.64
CA ASN A 502 2.16 17.52 14.90
C ASN A 502 3.47 17.37 15.68
N VAL A 503 4.60 17.64 15.03
CA VAL A 503 5.93 17.41 15.59
C VAL A 503 6.71 18.72 15.62
N ARG A 504 7.26 19.09 16.79
CA ARG A 504 8.27 20.14 16.95
C ARG A 504 9.59 19.49 17.32
N LEU A 505 10.47 19.31 16.35
CA LEU A 505 11.75 18.63 16.56
C LEU A 505 12.63 19.34 17.58
N ASN A 506 13.22 18.58 18.51
CA ASN A 506 14.35 19.03 19.29
C ASN A 506 15.60 19.03 18.41
N LEU A 507 15.96 20.19 17.88
CA LEU A 507 17.03 20.32 16.88
C LEU A 507 18.38 19.84 17.39
N ARG A 508 18.76 20.08 18.67
CA ARG A 508 20.02 19.56 19.24
C ARG A 508 20.08 18.04 19.22
N ARG A 509 18.96 17.39 19.53
CA ARG A 509 18.83 15.93 19.52
C ARG A 509 18.82 15.39 18.09
N PHE A 510 18.12 16.07 17.17
CA PHE A 510 17.98 15.67 15.76
C PHE A 510 19.30 15.90 14.99
N GLN A 511 20.06 16.93 15.29
CA GLN A 511 21.36 17.25 14.68
C GLN A 511 22.32 16.05 14.66
N ARG A 512 22.33 15.25 15.74
CA ARG A 512 23.16 14.03 15.79
C ARG A 512 22.78 13.02 14.72
N ARG A 513 21.51 12.94 14.31
CA ARG A 513 21.04 12.07 13.24
C ARG A 513 21.46 12.61 11.87
N LEU A 514 21.36 13.92 11.68
CA LEU A 514 21.81 14.59 10.45
C LEU A 514 23.32 14.47 10.26
N LEU A 515 24.11 14.71 11.29
CA LEU A 515 25.58 14.57 11.23
C LEU A 515 25.98 13.14 10.89
N ARG A 516 25.30 12.13 11.44
CA ARG A 516 25.52 10.72 11.09
C ARG A 516 25.20 10.45 9.61
N ALA A 517 24.07 10.97 9.13
CA ALA A 517 23.68 10.85 7.73
C ALA A 517 24.67 11.57 6.80
N TYR A 518 25.09 12.78 7.16
CA TYR A 518 26.07 13.57 6.40
C TYR A 518 27.41 12.84 6.24
N ARG A 519 28.00 12.39 7.36
CA ARG A 519 29.27 11.64 7.33
C ARG A 519 29.18 10.39 6.48
N TYR A 520 28.08 9.66 6.58
CA TYR A 520 27.84 8.47 5.76
C TYR A 520 27.73 8.82 4.27
N SER A 521 27.01 9.89 3.93
CA SER A 521 26.83 10.34 2.55
C SER A 521 28.15 10.84 1.92
N ILE A 522 28.95 11.60 2.67
CA ILE A 522 30.26 12.08 2.20
C ILE A 522 31.23 10.90 2.00
N ALA A 523 31.30 9.97 2.92
CA ALA A 523 32.15 8.79 2.77
C ALA A 523 31.80 7.99 1.49
N LYS A 524 30.51 7.88 1.17
CA LYS A 524 30.04 7.21 -0.05
C LYS A 524 30.31 8.02 -1.34
N LEU A 525 30.29 9.35 -1.27
CA LEU A 525 30.58 10.19 -2.45
C LEU A 525 32.06 10.23 -2.81
N ASN A 526 32.93 9.90 -1.84
CA ASN A 526 34.39 9.88 -1.99
C ASN A 526 34.91 8.46 -2.28
N SER A 527 34.09 7.41 -2.12
CA SER A 527 34.39 6.03 -2.55
C SER A 527 33.98 5.80 -4.01
#